data_5eeefef09542cb8b5597f8e477195817
#
_entry.id   5eeefef09542cb8b5597f8e477195817
#
_cell.length_a   1.000
_cell.length_b   1.000
_cell.length_c   1.000
_cell.angle_alpha   90.00
_cell.angle_beta   90.00
_cell.angle_gamma   90.00
#
_symmetry.space_group_name_H-M   'P 1'
#
loop_
_entity.id
_entity.type
_entity.pdbx_description
1 polymer ?
#
loop_
_entity_poly.entity_id
_entity_poly.type
_entity_poly.pdbx_seq_one_letter_code
_entity_poly.pdbx_strand_id
1 'polypeptide(L)'
;GVAVVAGGSGLYQRALLDVIEFPGTDPAVRARLEEEAEGPMGSRGLHDRLTQLDPISAERIDPHNARRIIRALEVIELTGRPYSASMPRHEFVAPSLMVALRRPMEELDERIAVRTRAMMDGGLIEEVRALIDVGLREAKTASRATGYAQALAVIDGQMSEDEAVESIALATRQLARRQVKWLRPDPRVHWLDVENFDSNEAVVRRVVELMQREAEAALGRS
;
A
#
# COMPACT_ATOMS: atom_id res chain seq x y z
N GLY A 1 27.29 -4.42 4.45
CA GLY A 1 26.19 -5.37 4.66
C GLY A 1 25.05 -5.07 3.71
N VAL A 2 24.17 -6.02 3.50
CA VAL A 2 22.95 -5.89 2.68
C VAL A 2 21.76 -5.74 3.61
N ALA A 3 20.92 -4.73 3.39
CA ALA A 3 19.65 -4.57 4.09
C ALA A 3 18.56 -5.35 3.32
N VAL A 4 17.77 -6.14 4.03
CA VAL A 4 16.61 -6.85 3.48
C VAL A 4 15.33 -6.23 4.02
N VAL A 5 14.44 -5.80 3.12
CA VAL A 5 13.14 -5.23 3.46
C VAL A 5 12.05 -6.12 2.92
N ALA A 6 11.19 -6.63 3.79
CA ALA A 6 10.04 -7.44 3.42
C ALA A 6 8.74 -6.69 3.72
N GLY A 7 7.81 -6.72 2.77
CA GLY A 7 6.49 -6.08 2.94
C GLY A 7 5.76 -5.89 1.62
N GLY A 8 4.51 -5.43 1.69
CA GLY A 8 3.66 -5.24 0.52
C GLY A 8 3.10 -3.81 0.38
N SER A 9 3.64 -2.85 1.14
CA SER A 9 3.23 -1.45 1.02
C SER A 9 4.04 -0.75 -0.06
N GLY A 10 3.46 -0.62 -1.23
CA GLY A 10 4.10 0.03 -2.36
C GLY A 10 4.55 1.47 -2.07
N LEU A 11 3.82 2.23 -1.24
CA LEU A 11 4.24 3.58 -0.86
C LEU A 11 5.53 3.56 -0.04
N TYR A 12 5.64 2.68 0.96
CA TYR A 12 6.83 2.61 1.79
C TYR A 12 8.03 2.04 1.04
N GLN A 13 7.81 1.07 0.14
CA GLN A 13 8.87 0.57 -0.73
C GLN A 13 9.44 1.68 -1.61
N ARG A 14 8.59 2.49 -2.25
CA ARG A 14 9.05 3.63 -3.04
C ARG A 14 9.71 4.71 -2.20
N ALA A 15 9.16 5.02 -1.03
CA ALA A 15 9.75 5.99 -0.12
C ALA A 15 11.18 5.61 0.28
N LEU A 16 11.46 4.31 0.37
CA LEU A 16 12.77 3.78 0.72
C LEU A 16 13.74 3.67 -0.47
N LEU A 17 13.23 3.27 -1.62
CA LEU A 17 14.05 2.83 -2.74
C LEU A 17 14.17 3.87 -3.87
N ASP A 18 13.17 4.73 -4.05
CA ASP A 18 13.11 5.62 -5.20
C ASP A 18 13.64 7.02 -4.89
N VAL A 19 14.16 7.66 -5.93
CA VAL A 19 14.36 9.11 -5.92
C VAL A 19 12.97 9.76 -5.97
N ILE A 20 12.44 10.08 -4.80
CA ILE A 20 11.13 10.69 -4.63
C ILE A 20 11.19 11.85 -3.63
N GLU A 21 10.56 12.95 -3.97
CA GLU A 21 10.38 14.06 -3.05
C GLU A 21 9.12 13.82 -2.19
N PHE A 22 9.22 14.12 -0.90
CA PHE A 22 8.08 14.14 0.01
C PHE A 22 7.77 15.59 0.41
N PRO A 23 6.99 16.31 -0.41
CA PRO A 23 6.57 17.66 -0.04
C PRO A 23 5.87 17.64 1.32
N GLY A 24 6.13 18.64 2.14
CA GLY A 24 5.49 18.78 3.44
C GLY A 24 3.96 18.81 3.35
N THR A 25 3.33 18.95 4.50
CA THR A 25 1.88 19.16 4.62
C THR A 25 1.63 20.44 5.40
N ASP A 26 0.59 21.17 5.03
CA ASP A 26 0.09 22.31 5.80
C ASP A 26 -1.35 22.03 6.25
N PRO A 27 -1.59 21.93 7.58
CA PRO A 27 -2.92 21.65 8.10
C PRO A 27 -3.97 22.70 7.71
N ALA A 28 -3.57 23.98 7.57
CA ALA A 28 -4.50 25.05 7.21
C ALA A 28 -4.91 24.97 5.74
N VAL A 29 -3.93 24.75 4.84
CA VAL A 29 -4.20 24.52 3.41
C VAL A 29 -5.09 23.29 3.23
N ARG A 30 -4.77 22.21 3.94
CA ARG A 30 -5.53 20.97 3.87
C ARG A 30 -6.98 21.15 4.35
N ALA A 31 -7.18 21.75 5.51
CA ALA A 31 -8.52 21.98 6.06
C ALA A 31 -9.39 22.82 5.12
N ARG A 32 -8.82 23.87 4.52
CA ARG A 32 -9.52 24.69 3.53
C ARG A 32 -9.91 23.89 2.28
N LEU A 33 -9.02 23.05 1.75
CA LEU A 33 -9.33 22.20 0.60
C LEU A 33 -10.33 21.10 0.92
N GLU A 34 -10.34 20.58 2.16
CA GLU A 34 -11.33 19.63 2.63
C GLU A 34 -12.72 20.30 2.73
N GLU A 35 -12.79 21.53 3.26
CA GLU A 35 -14.03 22.33 3.28
C GLU A 35 -14.54 22.65 1.88
N GLU A 36 -13.64 23.05 0.95
CA GLU A 36 -13.99 23.26 -0.47
C GLU A 36 -14.55 21.97 -1.11
N ALA A 37 -14.01 20.78 -0.76
CA ALA A 37 -14.49 19.49 -1.25
C ALA A 37 -15.88 19.09 -0.74
N GLU A 38 -16.29 19.59 0.43
CA GLU A 38 -17.62 19.40 1.00
C GLU A 38 -18.65 20.44 0.48
N GLY A 39 -18.17 21.48 -0.17
CA GLY A 39 -18.97 22.56 -0.73
C GLY A 39 -19.74 22.18 -2.00
N PRO A 40 -20.50 23.13 -2.59
CA PRO A 40 -21.40 22.87 -3.73
C PRO A 40 -20.73 22.29 -4.98
N MET A 41 -19.47 22.64 -5.22
CA MET A 41 -18.68 22.14 -6.36
C MET A 41 -18.07 20.76 -6.08
N GLY A 42 -17.93 20.41 -4.81
CA GLY A 42 -17.41 19.13 -4.37
C GLY A 42 -16.01 18.79 -4.87
N SER A 43 -15.67 17.51 -4.82
CA SER A 43 -14.39 17.03 -5.33
C SER A 43 -14.18 17.27 -6.83
N ARG A 44 -15.28 17.40 -7.59
CA ARG A 44 -15.23 17.66 -9.03
C ARG A 44 -14.71 19.07 -9.34
N GLY A 45 -15.14 20.09 -8.60
CA GLY A 45 -14.61 21.46 -8.76
C GLY A 45 -13.12 21.55 -8.44
N LEU A 46 -12.65 20.82 -7.39
CA LEU A 46 -11.22 20.70 -7.12
C LEU A 46 -10.47 19.95 -8.23
N HIS A 47 -11.08 18.95 -8.83
CA HIS A 47 -10.49 18.22 -9.95
C HIS A 47 -10.35 19.11 -11.20
N ASP A 48 -11.35 19.95 -11.50
CA ASP A 48 -11.28 20.91 -12.60
C ASP A 48 -10.14 21.92 -12.38
N ARG A 49 -9.96 22.40 -11.14
CA ARG A 49 -8.82 23.23 -10.75
C ARG A 49 -7.48 22.49 -10.92
N LEU A 50 -7.41 21.21 -10.51
CA LEU A 50 -6.22 20.37 -10.72
C LEU A 50 -5.92 20.20 -12.20
N THR A 51 -6.94 20.03 -13.03
CA THR A 51 -6.79 19.91 -14.51
C THR A 51 -6.13 21.14 -15.11
N GLN A 52 -6.40 22.34 -14.59
CA GLN A 52 -5.76 23.58 -15.06
C GLN A 52 -4.31 23.70 -14.59
N LEU A 53 -3.99 23.25 -13.37
CA LEU A 53 -2.68 23.41 -12.75
C LEU A 53 -1.71 22.27 -13.08
N ASP A 54 -2.22 21.05 -13.22
CA ASP A 54 -1.45 19.84 -13.49
C ASP A 54 -2.30 18.79 -14.23
N PRO A 55 -2.46 18.94 -15.56
CA PRO A 55 -3.25 18.02 -16.38
C PRO A 55 -2.81 16.56 -16.26
N ILE A 56 -1.49 16.32 -16.09
CA ILE A 56 -0.91 14.98 -15.98
C ILE A 56 -1.41 14.28 -14.71
N SER A 57 -1.48 15.01 -13.60
CA SER A 57 -2.02 14.46 -12.36
C SER A 57 -3.54 14.28 -12.43
N ALA A 58 -4.25 15.22 -13.05
CA ALA A 58 -5.69 15.13 -13.18
C ALA A 58 -6.14 13.92 -14.01
N GLU A 59 -5.43 13.59 -15.09
CA GLU A 59 -5.71 12.39 -15.90
C GLU A 59 -5.59 11.08 -15.08
N ARG A 60 -4.69 11.05 -14.09
CA ARG A 60 -4.40 9.86 -13.27
C ARG A 60 -5.20 9.76 -12.00
N ILE A 61 -5.81 10.85 -11.56
CA ILE A 61 -6.57 10.90 -10.32
C ILE A 61 -8.06 10.93 -10.64
N ASP A 62 -8.78 9.93 -10.11
CA ASP A 62 -10.23 9.85 -10.24
C ASP A 62 -10.89 11.12 -9.68
N PRO A 63 -11.82 11.80 -10.42
CA PRO A 63 -12.53 13.01 -9.97
C PRO A 63 -13.32 12.84 -8.66
N HIS A 64 -13.62 11.61 -8.27
CA HIS A 64 -14.30 11.29 -7.00
C HIS A 64 -13.32 11.03 -5.84
N ASN A 65 -12.01 11.00 -6.12
CA ASN A 65 -11.00 10.76 -5.09
C ASN A 65 -10.54 12.08 -4.45
N ALA A 66 -11.44 12.70 -3.67
CA ALA A 66 -11.19 13.97 -2.99
C ALA A 66 -9.83 13.98 -2.25
N ARG A 67 -9.50 12.91 -1.52
CA ARG A 67 -8.24 12.83 -0.76
C ARG A 67 -7.00 12.98 -1.63
N ARG A 68 -6.97 12.39 -2.84
CA ARG A 68 -5.84 12.49 -3.76
C ARG A 68 -5.80 13.84 -4.45
N ILE A 69 -6.95 14.40 -4.81
CA ILE A 69 -7.07 15.72 -5.42
C ILE A 69 -6.57 16.79 -4.44
N ILE A 70 -7.08 16.75 -3.19
CA ILE A 70 -6.65 17.66 -2.12
C ILE A 70 -5.13 17.58 -1.92
N ARG A 71 -4.56 16.37 -1.86
CA ARG A 71 -3.11 16.22 -1.71
C ARG A 71 -2.33 16.80 -2.88
N ALA A 72 -2.80 16.61 -4.11
CA ALA A 72 -2.15 17.17 -5.28
C ALA A 72 -2.18 18.72 -5.27
N LEU A 73 -3.33 19.30 -4.96
CA LEU A 73 -3.47 20.75 -4.85
C LEU A 73 -2.67 21.35 -3.69
N GLU A 74 -2.65 20.69 -2.53
CA GLU A 74 -1.82 21.07 -1.38
C GLU A 74 -0.35 21.14 -1.77
N VAL A 75 0.17 20.12 -2.47
CA VAL A 75 1.57 20.08 -2.92
C VAL A 75 1.85 21.21 -3.91
N ILE A 76 0.97 21.46 -4.86
CA ILE A 76 1.12 22.56 -5.83
C ILE A 76 1.17 23.90 -5.09
N GLU A 77 0.29 24.10 -4.13
CA GLU A 77 0.22 25.36 -3.38
C GLU A 77 1.46 25.59 -2.51
N LEU A 78 1.97 24.54 -1.86
CA LEU A 78 3.15 24.62 -1.00
C LEU A 78 4.47 24.76 -1.77
N THR A 79 4.56 24.16 -2.95
CA THR A 79 5.83 24.06 -3.68
C THR A 79 5.91 24.97 -4.91
N GLY A 80 4.77 25.48 -5.40
CA GLY A 80 4.67 26.18 -6.67
C GLY A 80 4.95 25.30 -7.91
N ARG A 81 5.06 23.97 -7.74
CA ARG A 81 5.40 23.00 -8.79
C ARG A 81 4.24 22.02 -9.01
N PRO A 82 4.02 21.51 -10.24
CA PRO A 82 3.04 20.47 -10.48
C PRO A 82 3.27 19.24 -9.58
N TYR A 83 2.21 18.63 -9.09
CA TYR A 83 2.30 17.40 -8.29
C TYR A 83 2.93 16.25 -9.08
N SER A 84 2.69 16.21 -10.41
CA SER A 84 3.33 15.25 -11.32
C SER A 84 4.85 15.32 -11.31
N ALA A 85 5.45 16.46 -10.97
CA ALA A 85 6.91 16.62 -10.87
C ALA A 85 7.51 15.85 -9.67
N SER A 86 6.70 15.54 -8.65
CA SER A 86 7.11 14.74 -7.47
C SER A 86 6.79 13.25 -7.61
N MET A 87 6.26 12.81 -8.76
CA MET A 87 5.96 11.40 -8.98
C MET A 87 7.24 10.55 -9.10
N PRO A 88 7.21 9.29 -8.63
CA PRO A 88 8.34 8.38 -8.74
C PRO A 88 8.79 8.20 -10.19
N ARG A 89 10.10 8.29 -10.43
CA ARG A 89 10.70 8.09 -11.76
C ARG A 89 11.16 6.66 -12.02
N HIS A 90 10.93 5.73 -11.08
CA HIS A 90 11.47 4.37 -11.10
C HIS A 90 13.01 4.34 -11.14
N GLU A 91 13.63 5.26 -10.41
CA GLU A 91 15.07 5.37 -10.24
C GLU A 91 15.42 5.04 -8.78
N PHE A 92 16.36 4.13 -8.56
CA PHE A 92 16.80 3.79 -7.22
C PHE A 92 17.75 4.86 -6.65
N VAL A 93 17.58 5.19 -5.38
CA VAL A 93 18.52 6.06 -4.63
C VAL A 93 19.86 5.39 -4.35
N ALA A 94 19.90 4.05 -4.36
CA ALA A 94 21.09 3.22 -4.16
C ALA A 94 20.91 1.89 -4.90
N PRO A 95 21.99 1.15 -5.18
CA PRO A 95 21.91 -0.16 -5.79
C PRO A 95 20.93 -1.06 -5.04
N SER A 96 19.87 -1.49 -5.69
CA SER A 96 18.75 -2.22 -5.07
C SER A 96 18.19 -3.29 -6.00
N LEU A 97 17.70 -4.38 -5.42
CA LEU A 97 16.97 -5.42 -6.12
C LEU A 97 15.55 -5.49 -5.58
N MET A 98 14.55 -5.41 -6.45
CA MET A 98 13.15 -5.63 -6.11
C MET A 98 12.71 -7.01 -6.59
N VAL A 99 12.26 -7.84 -5.66
CA VAL A 99 11.70 -9.17 -5.96
C VAL A 99 10.26 -9.22 -5.50
N ALA A 100 9.36 -9.67 -6.35
CA ALA A 100 7.98 -9.94 -6.00
C ALA A 100 7.66 -11.43 -6.19
N LEU A 101 7.11 -12.04 -5.16
CA LEU A 101 6.64 -13.41 -5.20
C LEU A 101 5.20 -13.43 -5.71
N ARG A 102 4.92 -14.29 -6.69
CA ARG A 102 3.59 -14.43 -7.29
C ARG A 102 3.08 -15.85 -7.12
N ARG A 103 1.80 -15.96 -6.82
CA ARG A 103 1.02 -17.21 -6.85
C ARG A 103 -0.21 -17.03 -7.73
N PRO A 104 -0.78 -18.10 -8.29
CA PRO A 104 -2.11 -18.07 -8.88
C PRO A 104 -3.11 -17.46 -7.89
N MET A 105 -4.00 -16.58 -8.39
CA MET A 105 -4.93 -15.87 -7.51
C MET A 105 -5.90 -16.80 -6.80
N GLU A 106 -6.29 -17.90 -7.45
CA GLU A 106 -7.18 -18.92 -6.90
C GLU A 106 -6.53 -19.61 -5.69
N GLU A 107 -5.30 -20.09 -5.82
CA GLU A 107 -4.53 -20.67 -4.71
C GLU A 107 -4.35 -19.66 -3.57
N LEU A 108 -4.05 -18.42 -3.91
CA LEU A 108 -3.87 -17.36 -2.90
C LEU A 108 -5.18 -17.07 -2.16
N ASP A 109 -6.32 -17.06 -2.86
CA ASP A 109 -7.63 -16.83 -2.27
C ASP A 109 -8.03 -17.97 -1.31
N GLU A 110 -7.71 -19.22 -1.63
CA GLU A 110 -7.91 -20.38 -0.75
C GLU A 110 -7.03 -20.29 0.52
N ARG A 111 -5.74 -19.98 0.35
CA ARG A 111 -4.80 -19.80 1.47
C ARG A 111 -5.23 -18.66 2.40
N ILE A 112 -5.75 -17.57 1.84
CA ILE A 112 -6.31 -16.46 2.62
C ILE A 112 -7.50 -16.93 3.45
N ALA A 113 -8.42 -17.69 2.86
CA ALA A 113 -9.59 -18.20 3.57
C ALA A 113 -9.19 -19.12 4.74
N VAL A 114 -8.30 -20.09 4.49
CA VAL A 114 -7.77 -20.99 5.52
C VAL A 114 -7.07 -20.22 6.64
N ARG A 115 -6.19 -19.29 6.28
CA ARG A 115 -5.47 -18.48 7.26
C ARG A 115 -6.40 -17.62 8.10
N THR A 116 -7.43 -17.02 7.49
CA THR A 116 -8.38 -16.16 8.21
C THR A 116 -9.18 -16.97 9.23
N ARG A 117 -9.62 -18.18 8.87
CA ARG A 117 -10.28 -19.08 9.82
C ARG A 117 -9.33 -19.46 10.97
N ALA A 118 -8.11 -19.85 10.67
CA ALA A 118 -7.10 -20.20 11.67
C ALA A 118 -6.76 -19.02 12.61
N MET A 119 -6.79 -17.78 12.13
CA MET A 119 -6.60 -16.60 12.99
C MET A 119 -7.77 -16.41 13.97
N MET A 120 -9.01 -16.63 13.52
CA MET A 120 -10.18 -16.54 14.38
C MET A 120 -10.15 -17.65 15.45
N ASP A 121 -9.95 -18.89 15.03
CA ASP A 121 -9.84 -20.06 15.92
C ASP A 121 -8.65 -19.95 16.89
N GLY A 122 -7.60 -19.21 16.49
CA GLY A 122 -6.39 -18.93 17.27
C GLY A 122 -6.53 -17.79 18.29
N GLY A 123 -7.73 -17.22 18.46
CA GLY A 123 -8.01 -16.25 19.52
C GLY A 123 -7.86 -14.79 19.10
N LEU A 124 -8.12 -14.46 17.84
CA LEU A 124 -8.07 -13.05 17.35
C LEU A 124 -9.00 -12.15 18.17
N ILE A 125 -10.16 -12.62 18.58
CA ILE A 125 -11.12 -11.83 19.37
C ILE A 125 -10.57 -11.52 20.76
N GLU A 126 -9.97 -12.52 21.43
CA GLU A 126 -9.35 -12.38 22.75
C GLU A 126 -8.14 -11.44 22.71
N GLU A 127 -7.31 -11.55 21.67
CA GLU A 127 -6.20 -10.64 21.44
C GLU A 127 -6.69 -9.18 21.34
N VAL A 128 -7.71 -8.93 20.50
CA VAL A 128 -8.26 -7.59 20.32
C VAL A 128 -8.93 -7.07 21.59
N ARG A 129 -9.61 -7.94 22.36
CA ARG A 129 -10.21 -7.57 23.64
C ARG A 129 -9.14 -7.10 24.64
N ALA A 130 -8.01 -7.80 24.74
CA ALA A 130 -6.90 -7.37 25.58
C ALA A 130 -6.25 -6.06 25.11
N LEU A 131 -6.23 -5.80 23.80
CA LEU A 131 -5.68 -4.57 23.24
C LEU A 131 -6.59 -3.35 23.45
N ILE A 132 -7.90 -3.54 23.64
CA ILE A 132 -8.81 -2.43 23.98
C ILE A 132 -8.38 -1.80 25.30
N ASP A 133 -7.99 -2.59 26.30
CA ASP A 133 -7.59 -2.12 27.62
C ASP A 133 -6.31 -1.25 27.59
N VAL A 134 -5.52 -1.35 26.50
CA VAL A 134 -4.30 -0.55 26.29
C VAL A 134 -4.46 0.51 25.19
N GLY A 135 -5.69 0.85 24.82
CA GLY A 135 -6.01 2.00 23.96
C GLY A 135 -6.12 1.69 22.45
N LEU A 136 -6.46 0.45 22.07
CA LEU A 136 -6.64 0.11 20.65
C LEU A 136 -7.70 0.96 19.96
N ARG A 137 -8.81 1.29 20.64
CA ARG A 137 -9.93 2.03 20.04
C ARG A 137 -9.53 3.44 19.60
N GLU A 138 -8.63 4.08 20.33
CA GLU A 138 -8.11 5.43 20.09
C GLU A 138 -6.95 5.44 19.07
N ALA A 139 -6.39 4.27 18.79
CA ALA A 139 -5.27 4.14 17.86
C ALA A 139 -5.72 4.31 16.41
N LYS A 140 -5.38 5.44 15.78
CA LYS A 140 -5.84 5.83 14.43
C LYS A 140 -5.55 4.80 13.32
N THR A 141 -4.51 4.00 13.47
CA THR A 141 -4.07 3.04 12.46
C THR A 141 -4.42 1.61 12.85
N ALA A 142 -4.09 1.19 14.08
CA ALA A 142 -4.28 -0.17 14.54
C ALA A 142 -5.76 -0.57 14.60
N SER A 143 -6.64 0.30 15.09
CA SER A 143 -8.09 0.05 15.13
C SER A 143 -8.72 -0.20 13.76
N ARG A 144 -8.08 0.26 12.68
CA ARG A 144 -8.55 0.11 11.30
C ARG A 144 -7.80 -0.98 10.53
N ALA A 145 -6.88 -1.68 11.17
CA ALA A 145 -6.15 -2.77 10.54
C ALA A 145 -7.13 -3.91 10.18
N THR A 146 -6.94 -4.51 9.01
CA THR A 146 -7.72 -5.68 8.59
C THR A 146 -7.53 -6.81 9.59
N GLY A 147 -8.62 -7.34 10.10
CA GLY A 147 -8.67 -8.27 11.23
C GLY A 147 -9.11 -7.55 12.51
N TYR A 148 -8.43 -6.51 12.94
CA TYR A 148 -8.75 -5.78 14.16
C TYR A 148 -10.07 -5.00 14.06
N ALA A 149 -10.31 -4.34 12.93
CA ALA A 149 -11.57 -3.63 12.69
C ALA A 149 -12.78 -4.58 12.76
N GLN A 150 -12.67 -5.77 12.17
CA GLN A 150 -13.73 -6.79 12.20
C GLN A 150 -13.90 -7.40 13.60
N ALA A 151 -12.78 -7.69 14.28
CA ALA A 151 -12.84 -8.22 15.65
C ALA A 151 -13.48 -7.21 16.62
N LEU A 152 -13.21 -5.90 16.47
CA LEU A 152 -13.90 -4.84 17.21
C LEU A 152 -15.42 -4.86 16.93
N ALA A 153 -15.82 -5.02 15.66
CA ALA A 153 -17.24 -5.10 15.29
C ALA A 153 -17.92 -6.35 15.88
N VAL A 154 -17.21 -7.48 16.00
CA VAL A 154 -17.73 -8.66 16.71
C VAL A 154 -17.90 -8.39 18.21
N ILE A 155 -16.90 -7.78 18.86
CA ILE A 155 -16.97 -7.42 20.29
C ILE A 155 -18.11 -6.45 20.57
N ASP A 156 -18.38 -5.54 19.63
CA ASP A 156 -19.47 -4.54 19.74
C ASP A 156 -20.86 -5.11 19.35
N GLY A 157 -20.94 -6.40 18.99
CA GLY A 157 -22.19 -7.06 18.60
C GLY A 157 -22.75 -6.59 17.24
N GLN A 158 -21.91 -5.96 16.41
CA GLN A 158 -22.29 -5.45 15.08
C GLN A 158 -22.11 -6.50 13.98
N MET A 159 -21.41 -7.58 14.26
CA MET A 159 -21.05 -8.62 13.30
C MET A 159 -20.87 -9.95 14.03
N SER A 160 -21.24 -11.07 13.41
CA SER A 160 -20.89 -12.41 13.90
C SER A 160 -19.44 -12.76 13.56
N GLU A 161 -18.90 -13.78 14.22
CA GLU A 161 -17.54 -14.27 13.92
C GLU A 161 -17.41 -14.80 12.48
N ASP A 162 -18.44 -15.47 11.96
CA ASP A 162 -18.44 -15.96 10.58
C ASP A 162 -18.45 -14.82 9.58
N GLU A 163 -19.26 -13.79 9.79
CA GLU A 163 -19.24 -12.56 8.96
C GLU A 163 -17.90 -11.86 9.03
N ALA A 164 -17.25 -11.84 10.20
CA ALA A 164 -15.92 -11.29 10.37
C ALA A 164 -14.88 -12.06 9.54
N VAL A 165 -14.91 -13.40 9.58
CA VAL A 165 -14.03 -14.25 8.76
C VAL A 165 -14.19 -13.92 7.27
N GLU A 166 -15.42 -13.85 6.77
CA GLU A 166 -15.68 -13.51 5.37
C GLU A 166 -15.18 -12.10 5.00
N SER A 167 -15.44 -11.12 5.86
CA SER A 167 -15.02 -9.73 5.69
C SER A 167 -13.49 -9.59 5.67
N ILE A 168 -12.79 -10.25 6.60
CA ILE A 168 -11.32 -10.26 6.67
C ILE A 168 -10.74 -10.90 5.41
N ALA A 169 -11.27 -12.06 5.00
CA ALA A 169 -10.82 -12.76 3.80
C ALA A 169 -11.01 -11.89 2.55
N LEU A 170 -12.16 -11.26 2.40
CA LEU A 170 -12.45 -10.35 1.29
C LEU A 170 -11.48 -9.16 1.26
N ALA A 171 -11.28 -8.48 2.39
CA ALA A 171 -10.37 -7.34 2.50
C ALA A 171 -8.93 -7.74 2.17
N THR A 172 -8.49 -8.93 2.62
CA THR A 172 -7.15 -9.46 2.36
C THR A 172 -6.96 -9.83 0.89
N ARG A 173 -7.95 -10.45 0.25
CA ARG A 173 -7.95 -10.70 -1.21
C ARG A 173 -7.83 -9.40 -2.00
N GLN A 174 -8.59 -8.39 -1.62
CA GLN A 174 -8.50 -7.07 -2.25
C GLN A 174 -7.14 -6.42 -2.06
N LEU A 175 -6.52 -6.58 -0.88
CA LEU A 175 -5.17 -6.10 -0.61
C LEU A 175 -4.16 -6.78 -1.52
N ALA A 176 -4.19 -8.10 -1.63
CA ALA A 176 -3.29 -8.87 -2.50
C ALA A 176 -3.39 -8.41 -3.98
N ARG A 177 -4.61 -8.24 -4.49
CA ARG A 177 -4.82 -7.72 -5.85
C ARG A 177 -4.29 -6.30 -6.03
N ARG A 178 -4.44 -5.43 -5.02
CA ARG A 178 -3.86 -4.07 -5.05
C ARG A 178 -2.34 -4.11 -5.06
N GLN A 179 -1.68 -5.00 -4.31
CA GLN A 179 -0.22 -5.15 -4.32
C GLN A 179 0.28 -5.51 -5.73
N VAL A 180 -0.34 -6.51 -6.37
CA VAL A 180 0.02 -6.90 -7.74
C VAL A 180 -0.19 -5.75 -8.74
N LYS A 181 -1.36 -5.08 -8.68
CA LYS A 181 -1.66 -3.92 -9.54
C LYS A 181 -0.64 -2.79 -9.38
N TRP A 182 -0.10 -2.64 -8.19
CA TRP A 182 0.84 -1.58 -7.83
C TRP A 182 2.27 -1.88 -8.29
N LEU A 183 2.70 -3.14 -8.19
CA LEU A 183 4.05 -3.56 -8.59
C LEU A 183 4.17 -3.82 -10.09
N ARG A 184 3.09 -4.25 -10.77
CA ARG A 184 3.10 -4.62 -12.19
C ARG A 184 3.67 -3.57 -13.14
N PRO A 185 3.40 -2.25 -12.98
CA PRO A 185 3.95 -1.24 -13.88
C PRO A 185 5.43 -0.92 -13.66
N ASP A 186 6.05 -1.42 -12.60
CA ASP A 186 7.46 -1.14 -12.31
C ASP A 186 8.36 -2.17 -13.01
N PRO A 187 9.14 -1.74 -14.02
CA PRO A 187 9.97 -2.65 -14.82
C PRO A 187 11.16 -3.23 -14.05
N ARG A 188 11.47 -2.70 -12.86
CA ARG A 188 12.58 -3.15 -12.01
C ARG A 188 12.23 -4.37 -11.16
N VAL A 189 10.95 -4.74 -11.11
CA VAL A 189 10.47 -5.86 -10.29
C VAL A 189 10.78 -7.19 -10.96
N HIS A 190 11.60 -8.01 -10.31
CA HIS A 190 11.80 -9.40 -10.68
C HIS A 190 10.69 -10.26 -10.11
N TRP A 191 9.78 -10.72 -10.97
CA TRP A 191 8.69 -11.59 -10.58
C TRP A 191 9.14 -13.03 -10.48
N LEU A 192 8.90 -13.69 -9.36
CA LEU A 192 9.11 -15.11 -9.14
C LEU A 192 7.77 -15.80 -8.92
N ASP A 193 7.40 -16.68 -9.85
CA ASP A 193 6.25 -17.56 -9.71
C ASP A 193 6.61 -18.70 -8.77
N VAL A 194 6.06 -18.67 -7.55
CA VAL A 194 6.47 -19.58 -6.48
C VAL A 194 6.16 -21.04 -6.81
N GLU A 195 5.15 -21.29 -7.64
CA GLU A 195 4.80 -22.63 -8.15
C GLU A 195 5.90 -23.30 -8.99
N ASN A 196 6.82 -22.50 -9.57
CA ASN A 196 7.94 -23.00 -10.35
C ASN A 196 9.14 -23.48 -9.49
N PHE A 197 8.99 -23.50 -8.17
CA PHE A 197 10.03 -23.89 -7.24
C PHE A 197 9.57 -25.02 -6.32
N ASP A 198 10.41 -26.03 -6.15
CA ASP A 198 10.11 -27.22 -5.35
C ASP A 198 10.07 -26.92 -3.83
N SER A 199 10.67 -25.82 -3.39
CA SER A 199 10.72 -25.45 -1.98
C SER A 199 10.98 -23.95 -1.77
N ASN A 200 10.72 -23.48 -0.54
CA ASN A 200 11.07 -22.09 -0.15
C ASN A 200 12.59 -21.83 -0.25
N GLU A 201 13.42 -22.83 0.04
CA GLU A 201 14.88 -22.74 -0.08
C GLU A 201 15.31 -22.53 -1.53
N ALA A 202 14.60 -23.12 -2.50
CA ALA A 202 14.84 -22.89 -3.92
C ALA A 202 14.49 -21.44 -4.32
N VAL A 203 13.42 -20.88 -3.77
CA VAL A 203 13.08 -19.45 -3.96
C VAL A 203 14.19 -18.57 -3.38
N VAL A 204 14.66 -18.87 -2.16
CA VAL A 204 15.75 -18.11 -1.51
C VAL A 204 17.03 -18.18 -2.34
N ARG A 205 17.44 -19.36 -2.81
CA ARG A 205 18.61 -19.51 -3.69
C ARG A 205 18.47 -18.62 -4.93
N ARG A 206 17.28 -18.61 -5.56
CA ARG A 206 17.05 -17.77 -6.73
C ARG A 206 17.17 -16.28 -6.44
N VAL A 207 16.68 -15.82 -5.30
CA VAL A 207 16.84 -14.42 -4.87
C VAL A 207 18.31 -14.08 -4.65
N VAL A 208 19.10 -14.96 -4.01
CA VAL A 208 20.53 -14.76 -3.80
C VAL A 208 21.29 -14.68 -5.13
N GLU A 209 20.98 -15.54 -6.09
CA GLU A 209 21.56 -15.48 -7.44
C GLU A 209 21.27 -14.14 -8.14
N LEU A 210 20.04 -13.64 -8.03
CA LEU A 210 19.69 -12.33 -8.58
C LEU A 210 20.50 -11.21 -7.92
N MET A 211 20.63 -11.25 -6.59
CA MET A 211 21.43 -10.26 -5.83
C MET A 211 22.90 -10.27 -6.27
N GLN A 212 23.50 -11.45 -6.48
CA GLN A 212 24.88 -11.56 -6.93
C GLN A 212 25.07 -10.95 -8.33
N ARG A 213 24.18 -11.26 -9.27
CA ARG A 213 24.19 -10.70 -10.63
C ARG A 213 24.06 -9.17 -10.65
N GLU A 214 23.15 -8.63 -9.84
CA GLU A 214 22.98 -7.16 -9.75
C GLU A 214 24.20 -6.49 -9.12
N ALA A 215 24.85 -7.13 -8.12
CA ALA A 215 26.06 -6.61 -7.52
C ALA A 215 27.23 -6.61 -8.53
N GLU A 216 27.41 -7.67 -9.32
CA GLU A 216 28.42 -7.77 -10.39
C GLU A 216 28.16 -6.72 -11.48
N ALA A 217 26.92 -6.55 -11.89
CA ALA A 217 26.53 -5.54 -12.88
C ALA A 217 26.75 -4.09 -12.39
N ALA A 218 26.62 -3.85 -11.10
CA ALA A 218 26.90 -2.54 -10.51
C ALA A 218 28.42 -2.26 -10.47
N LEU A 219 29.25 -3.25 -10.15
CA LEU A 219 30.70 -3.13 -10.13
C LEU A 219 31.30 -2.97 -11.54
N GLY A 220 30.72 -3.62 -12.54
CA GLY A 220 31.17 -3.51 -13.94
C GLY A 220 30.80 -2.19 -14.63
N ARG A 221 29.99 -1.35 -13.99
CA ARG A 221 29.58 -0.02 -14.48
C ARG A 221 30.35 1.15 -13.84
N SER A 222 31.26 0.85 -12.93
CA SER A 222 32.16 1.80 -12.27
C SER A 222 33.51 1.89 -12.98
#